data_2f86a2d44e593fa0b29dbaa78220661b
#
_entry.id   2f86a2d44e593fa0b29dbaa78220661b
#
_cell.length_a   1.000
_cell.length_b   1.000
_cell.length_c   1.000
_cell.angle_alpha   90.00
_cell.angle_beta   90.00
_cell.angle_gamma   90.00
#
_symmetry.space_group_name_H-M   'P 1'
#
loop_
_entity.id
_entity.type
_entity.pdbx_description
1 polymer ?
#
loop_
_entity_poly.entity_id
_entity_poly.type
_entity_poly.pdbx_seq_one_letter_code
_entity_poly.pdbx_strand_id
1 'polypeptide(L)'
;MLTQPSSLCAFKLTIAATAVKTISALLIIPIIYIGWLAIALGIADGHAYDAKQLEKQWKKQDNFSQAVLADAITLSEAAVHWAPDHPDYLDQLSRYLTLRYLIDKDQRTAERVTALLLHARTIRPGWPGNWAAYIDIKHYTGKADADLGNAIVQGAHFGPWDPATIQAITQAGTANWKVLTPEAKNVVSQTIKRGLASPVPGLPMRTAKLTERGVSGWTIEFTQALTQTLVDEEWRRANAGAYIRLTLTLWPLLSTQQGDVLLVKMMSKSSANNLLKLARDSGRLAFICPRLPRTPRFNKLCASALKP
;
A
#
# COMPACT_ATOMS: atom_id res chain seq x y z
N MET A 1 -50.19 -49.06 57.83
CA MET A 1 -50.44 -47.94 56.88
C MET A 1 -49.16 -47.59 56.21
N LEU A 2 -48.95 -48.03 54.97
CA LEU A 2 -47.79 -47.66 54.14
C LEU A 2 -48.17 -46.49 53.26
N THR A 3 -47.65 -45.35 53.51
CA THR A 3 -47.80 -44.12 52.71
C THR A 3 -47.08 -44.30 51.37
N GLN A 4 -47.84 -44.41 50.27
CA GLN A 4 -47.28 -44.35 48.93
C GLN A 4 -46.60 -42.98 48.69
N PRO A 5 -45.35 -42.94 48.16
CA PRO A 5 -44.69 -41.67 47.81
C PRO A 5 -45.49 -41.01 46.67
N SER A 6 -45.85 -39.76 46.86
CA SER A 6 -46.71 -38.99 45.99
C SER A 6 -46.14 -38.93 44.55
N SER A 7 -46.93 -39.36 43.57
CA SER A 7 -46.65 -39.36 42.12
C SER A 7 -46.15 -37.97 41.59
N LEU A 8 -46.46 -36.91 42.27
CA LEU A 8 -45.97 -35.54 42.00
C LEU A 8 -44.47 -35.32 42.18
N CYS A 9 -43.81 -36.04 43.13
CA CYS A 9 -42.38 -35.93 43.35
C CYS A 9 -41.58 -36.62 42.23
N ALA A 10 -42.06 -37.80 41.77
CA ALA A 10 -41.44 -38.53 40.68
C ALA A 10 -41.58 -37.79 39.33
N PHE A 11 -42.69 -37.09 39.08
CA PHE A 11 -42.94 -36.30 37.88
C PHE A 11 -42.05 -35.04 37.83
N LYS A 12 -41.84 -34.33 38.94
CA LYS A 12 -40.94 -33.20 39.04
C LYS A 12 -39.46 -33.59 38.81
N LEU A 13 -39.06 -34.77 39.29
CA LEU A 13 -37.67 -35.27 39.12
C LEU A 13 -37.40 -35.65 37.66
N THR A 14 -38.36 -36.22 36.95
CA THR A 14 -38.23 -36.57 35.52
C THR A 14 -38.18 -35.34 34.63
N ILE A 15 -38.98 -34.29 34.91
CA ILE A 15 -38.91 -33.02 34.17
C ILE A 15 -37.58 -32.33 34.41
N ALA A 16 -37.06 -32.29 35.64
CA ALA A 16 -35.75 -31.72 35.94
C ALA A 16 -34.61 -32.46 35.25
N ALA A 17 -34.64 -33.79 35.23
CA ALA A 17 -33.63 -34.61 34.57
C ALA A 17 -33.63 -34.47 33.05
N THR A 18 -34.81 -34.36 32.41
CA THR A 18 -34.92 -34.09 30.97
C THR A 18 -34.48 -32.67 30.63
N ALA A 19 -34.86 -31.67 31.42
CA ALA A 19 -34.39 -30.27 31.24
C ALA A 19 -32.85 -30.15 31.34
N VAL A 20 -32.21 -30.80 32.31
CA VAL A 20 -30.74 -30.83 32.44
C VAL A 20 -30.11 -31.50 31.24
N LYS A 21 -30.62 -32.62 30.74
CA LYS A 21 -30.09 -33.30 29.53
C LYS A 21 -30.20 -32.44 28.29
N THR A 22 -31.33 -31.76 28.08
CA THR A 22 -31.51 -30.85 26.92
C THR A 22 -30.62 -29.62 27.00
N ILE A 23 -30.47 -29.01 28.17
CA ILE A 23 -29.57 -27.87 28.38
C ILE A 23 -28.11 -28.31 28.16
N SER A 24 -27.72 -29.49 28.67
CA SER A 24 -26.37 -30.01 28.45
C SER A 24 -26.08 -30.26 26.96
N ALA A 25 -27.03 -30.85 26.24
CA ALA A 25 -26.87 -31.06 24.79
C ALA A 25 -26.79 -29.73 24.01
N LEU A 26 -27.58 -28.73 24.40
CA LEU A 26 -27.51 -27.38 23.80
C LEU A 26 -26.19 -26.67 24.05
N LEU A 27 -25.49 -26.96 25.15
CA LEU A 27 -24.16 -26.39 25.46
C LEU A 27 -23.01 -27.16 24.80
N ILE A 28 -23.13 -28.49 24.64
CA ILE A 28 -22.09 -29.35 24.05
C ILE A 28 -21.86 -28.97 22.55
N ILE A 29 -22.92 -28.76 21.79
CA ILE A 29 -22.84 -28.45 20.36
C ILE A 29 -21.99 -27.19 20.09
N PRO A 30 -22.25 -26.02 20.72
CA PRO A 30 -21.43 -24.85 20.52
C PRO A 30 -19.97 -25.02 21.03
N ILE A 31 -19.76 -25.81 22.10
CA ILE A 31 -18.39 -26.10 22.59
C ILE A 31 -17.62 -26.92 21.55
N ILE A 32 -18.22 -27.95 20.97
CA ILE A 32 -17.58 -28.74 19.90
C ILE A 32 -17.31 -27.85 18.68
N TYR A 33 -18.27 -27.00 18.29
CA TYR A 33 -18.10 -26.07 17.17
C TYR A 33 -16.96 -25.07 17.40
N ILE A 34 -16.88 -24.47 18.59
CA ILE A 34 -15.79 -23.56 18.98
C ILE A 34 -14.44 -24.31 18.98
N GLY A 35 -14.41 -25.53 19.50
CA GLY A 35 -13.21 -26.38 19.47
C GLY A 35 -12.74 -26.68 18.06
N TRP A 36 -13.67 -27.03 17.16
CA TRP A 36 -13.37 -27.24 15.74
C TRP A 36 -12.88 -25.98 15.07
N LEU A 37 -13.52 -24.83 15.33
CA LEU A 37 -13.11 -23.52 14.80
C LEU A 37 -11.69 -23.13 15.27
N ALA A 38 -11.37 -23.36 16.54
CA ALA A 38 -10.05 -23.10 17.08
C ALA A 38 -8.97 -23.97 16.40
N ILE A 39 -9.27 -25.25 16.14
CA ILE A 39 -8.37 -26.15 15.39
C ILE A 39 -8.19 -25.66 13.97
N ALA A 40 -9.27 -25.34 13.28
CA ALA A 40 -9.26 -24.86 11.90
C ALA A 40 -8.43 -23.56 11.76
N LEU A 41 -8.63 -22.59 12.67
CA LEU A 41 -7.85 -21.37 12.72
C LEU A 41 -6.38 -21.63 13.04
N GLY A 42 -6.06 -22.56 13.96
CA GLY A 42 -4.68 -22.94 14.29
C GLY A 42 -3.93 -23.54 13.08
N ILE A 43 -4.61 -24.41 12.31
CA ILE A 43 -4.04 -24.99 11.08
C ILE A 43 -3.85 -23.87 10.03
N ALA A 44 -4.85 -23.01 9.83
CA ALA A 44 -4.79 -21.90 8.90
C ALA A 44 -3.63 -20.95 9.23
N ASP A 45 -3.46 -20.61 10.52
CA ASP A 45 -2.38 -19.72 10.97
C ASP A 45 -1.00 -20.34 10.76
N GLY A 46 -0.85 -21.66 10.98
CA GLY A 46 0.38 -22.40 10.66
C GLY A 46 0.75 -22.24 9.18
N HIS A 47 -0.16 -22.50 8.27
CA HIS A 47 0.08 -22.32 6.83
C HIS A 47 0.39 -20.87 6.46
N ALA A 48 -0.36 -19.91 7.00
CA ALA A 48 -0.12 -18.50 6.75
C ALA A 48 1.25 -18.03 7.29
N TYR A 49 1.67 -18.56 8.45
CA TYR A 49 2.97 -18.30 9.03
C TYR A 49 4.10 -18.83 8.15
N ASP A 50 4.00 -20.09 7.67
CA ASP A 50 5.01 -20.69 6.81
C ASP A 50 5.16 -19.91 5.50
N ALA A 51 4.07 -19.49 4.88
CA ALA A 51 4.12 -18.62 3.71
C ALA A 51 4.84 -17.28 3.98
N LYS A 52 4.62 -16.68 5.17
CA LYS A 52 5.34 -15.47 5.60
C LYS A 52 6.83 -15.71 5.84
N GLN A 53 7.21 -16.89 6.31
CA GLN A 53 8.64 -17.23 6.48
C GLN A 53 9.34 -17.35 5.12
N LEU A 54 8.71 -17.97 4.12
CA LEU A 54 9.23 -17.98 2.75
C LEU A 54 9.42 -16.55 2.21
N GLU A 55 8.45 -15.66 2.42
CA GLU A 55 8.57 -14.25 2.03
C GLU A 55 9.74 -13.55 2.72
N LYS A 56 9.95 -13.78 4.02
CA LYS A 56 11.09 -13.21 4.75
C LYS A 56 12.43 -13.73 4.24
N GLN A 57 12.51 -15.01 3.91
CA GLN A 57 13.73 -15.63 3.39
C GLN A 57 14.14 -15.03 2.04
N TRP A 58 13.22 -14.93 1.06
CA TRP A 58 13.56 -14.36 -0.24
C TRP A 58 13.94 -12.88 -0.15
N LYS A 59 13.28 -12.11 0.73
CA LYS A 59 13.62 -10.69 0.97
C LYS A 59 15.00 -10.53 1.60
N LYS A 60 15.39 -11.42 2.51
CA LYS A 60 16.69 -11.37 3.19
C LYS A 60 17.84 -11.77 2.28
N GLN A 61 17.61 -12.73 1.39
CA GLN A 61 18.64 -13.29 0.51
C GLN A 61 18.74 -12.55 -0.83
N ASP A 62 17.86 -11.57 -1.08
CA ASP A 62 17.66 -10.91 -2.39
C ASP A 62 17.53 -11.94 -3.55
N ASN A 63 16.99 -13.13 -3.22
CA ASN A 63 16.84 -14.26 -4.11
C ASN A 63 15.35 -14.59 -4.29
N PHE A 64 14.70 -13.84 -5.17
CA PHE A 64 13.34 -14.12 -5.56
C PHE A 64 13.31 -15.30 -6.55
N SER A 65 12.56 -16.36 -6.19
CA SER A 65 12.33 -17.53 -7.02
C SER A 65 10.84 -17.72 -7.29
N GLN A 66 10.49 -17.99 -8.55
CA GLN A 66 9.10 -18.32 -8.91
C GLN A 66 8.60 -19.60 -8.21
N ALA A 67 9.49 -20.57 -7.95
CA ALA A 67 9.15 -21.78 -7.20
C ALA A 67 8.75 -21.44 -5.76
N VAL A 68 9.56 -20.62 -5.07
CA VAL A 68 9.25 -20.18 -3.70
C VAL A 68 7.96 -19.36 -3.64
N LEU A 69 7.67 -18.55 -4.67
CA LEU A 69 6.38 -17.86 -4.78
C LEU A 69 5.22 -18.84 -4.95
N ALA A 70 5.39 -19.90 -5.76
CA ALA A 70 4.36 -20.93 -5.92
C ALA A 70 4.08 -21.67 -4.61
N ASP A 71 5.11 -22.01 -3.84
CA ASP A 71 4.97 -22.61 -2.51
C ASP A 71 4.23 -21.68 -1.54
N ALA A 72 4.58 -20.39 -1.52
CA ALA A 72 3.90 -19.40 -0.69
C ALA A 72 2.42 -19.21 -1.08
N ILE A 73 2.08 -19.31 -2.36
CA ILE A 73 0.69 -19.30 -2.85
C ILE A 73 -0.03 -20.55 -2.35
N THR A 74 0.54 -21.74 -2.52
CA THR A 74 -0.06 -23.01 -2.09
C THR A 74 -0.35 -23.01 -0.59
N LEU A 75 0.60 -22.55 0.23
CA LEU A 75 0.42 -22.43 1.68
C LEU A 75 -0.69 -21.41 2.02
N SER A 76 -0.73 -20.28 1.33
CA SER A 76 -1.78 -19.28 1.56
C SER A 76 -3.16 -19.76 1.10
N GLU A 77 -3.25 -20.57 0.04
CA GLU A 77 -4.48 -21.24 -0.38
C GLU A 77 -4.98 -22.23 0.68
N ALA A 78 -4.06 -23.00 1.28
CA ALA A 78 -4.39 -23.88 2.40
C ALA A 78 -4.92 -23.10 3.61
N ALA A 79 -4.31 -21.94 3.95
CA ALA A 79 -4.81 -21.08 5.02
C ALA A 79 -6.23 -20.57 4.74
N VAL A 80 -6.50 -20.10 3.52
CA VAL A 80 -7.85 -19.65 3.10
C VAL A 80 -8.84 -20.83 3.06
N HIS A 81 -8.40 -22.03 2.71
CA HIS A 81 -9.26 -23.22 2.73
C HIS A 81 -9.78 -23.53 4.15
N TRP A 82 -8.91 -23.44 5.15
CA TRP A 82 -9.28 -23.69 6.55
C TRP A 82 -10.05 -22.54 7.21
N ALA A 83 -9.83 -21.31 6.76
CA ALA A 83 -10.50 -20.12 7.29
C ALA A 83 -10.85 -19.15 6.13
N PRO A 84 -11.90 -19.46 5.34
CA PRO A 84 -12.23 -18.75 4.10
C PRO A 84 -12.64 -17.29 4.30
N ASP A 85 -13.18 -16.97 5.47
CA ASP A 85 -13.64 -15.62 5.82
C ASP A 85 -12.65 -14.87 6.71
N HIS A 86 -11.36 -15.31 6.76
CA HIS A 86 -10.36 -14.60 7.52
C HIS A 86 -9.67 -13.56 6.64
N PRO A 87 -9.88 -12.24 6.88
CA PRO A 87 -9.45 -11.19 5.95
C PRO A 87 -7.94 -11.12 5.78
N ASP A 88 -7.15 -11.42 6.82
CA ASP A 88 -5.69 -11.39 6.70
C ASP A 88 -5.12 -12.49 5.81
N TYR A 89 -5.78 -13.67 5.75
CA TYR A 89 -5.36 -14.74 4.84
C TYR A 89 -5.77 -14.44 3.41
N LEU A 90 -6.95 -13.83 3.21
CA LEU A 90 -7.38 -13.33 1.90
C LEU A 90 -6.43 -12.26 1.37
N ASP A 91 -6.05 -11.29 2.21
CA ASP A 91 -5.09 -10.24 1.88
C ASP A 91 -3.68 -10.82 1.57
N GLN A 92 -3.25 -11.83 2.33
CA GLN A 92 -1.95 -12.48 2.10
C GLN A 92 -1.94 -13.23 0.77
N LEU A 93 -2.96 -14.02 0.48
CA LEU A 93 -3.10 -14.74 -0.79
C LEU A 93 -3.19 -13.77 -1.96
N SER A 94 -4.00 -12.70 -1.85
CA SER A 94 -4.12 -11.68 -2.90
C SER A 94 -2.79 -11.02 -3.23
N ARG A 95 -1.95 -10.76 -2.22
CA ARG A 95 -0.61 -10.18 -2.39
C ARG A 95 0.32 -11.10 -3.17
N TYR A 96 0.36 -12.40 -2.85
CA TYR A 96 1.21 -13.34 -3.58
C TYR A 96 0.71 -13.58 -5.01
N LEU A 97 -0.61 -13.66 -5.20
CA LEU A 97 -1.20 -13.73 -6.54
C LEU A 97 -0.96 -12.45 -7.35
N THR A 98 -0.92 -11.28 -6.72
CA THR A 98 -0.53 -10.03 -7.40
C THR A 98 0.91 -10.10 -7.89
N LEU A 99 1.86 -10.62 -7.08
CA LEU A 99 3.23 -10.85 -7.51
C LEU A 99 3.29 -11.83 -8.69
N ARG A 100 2.51 -12.91 -8.65
CA ARG A 100 2.39 -13.86 -9.75
C ARG A 100 1.88 -13.18 -11.02
N TYR A 101 0.81 -12.38 -10.92
CA TYR A 101 0.28 -11.60 -12.04
C TYR A 101 1.31 -10.65 -12.64
N LEU A 102 2.16 -10.03 -11.82
CA LEU A 102 3.21 -9.13 -12.32
C LEU A 102 4.25 -9.86 -13.19
N ILE A 103 4.42 -11.18 -12.99
CA ILE A 103 5.35 -12.01 -13.75
C ILE A 103 4.72 -12.52 -15.04
N ASP A 104 3.56 -13.17 -14.95
CA ASP A 104 2.95 -13.91 -16.05
C ASP A 104 1.87 -13.14 -16.83
N LYS A 105 1.36 -12.04 -16.23
CA LYS A 105 0.28 -11.20 -16.78
C LYS A 105 -1.01 -11.97 -17.09
N ASP A 106 -1.22 -13.10 -16.40
CA ASP A 106 -2.44 -13.89 -16.56
C ASP A 106 -3.66 -13.17 -16.03
N GLN A 107 -4.63 -12.91 -16.91
CA GLN A 107 -5.85 -12.17 -16.58
C GLN A 107 -6.72 -12.90 -15.54
N ARG A 108 -6.75 -14.24 -15.53
CA ARG A 108 -7.50 -15.04 -14.55
C ARG A 108 -6.95 -14.85 -13.14
N THR A 109 -5.62 -14.77 -13.03
CA THR A 109 -4.95 -14.45 -11.76
C THR A 109 -5.37 -13.07 -11.25
N ALA A 110 -5.42 -12.06 -12.10
CA ALA A 110 -5.87 -10.72 -11.72
C ALA A 110 -7.35 -10.68 -11.28
N GLU A 111 -8.22 -11.42 -11.96
CA GLU A 111 -9.63 -11.55 -11.59
C GLU A 111 -9.80 -12.23 -10.23
N ARG A 112 -9.02 -13.27 -9.98
CA ARG A 112 -8.99 -13.95 -8.69
C ARG A 112 -8.52 -13.04 -7.56
N VAL A 113 -7.45 -12.26 -7.77
CA VAL A 113 -6.99 -11.23 -6.81
C VAL A 113 -8.11 -10.24 -6.51
N THR A 114 -8.75 -9.73 -7.55
CA THR A 114 -9.87 -8.79 -7.39
C THR A 114 -11.00 -9.38 -6.55
N ALA A 115 -11.40 -10.63 -6.82
CA ALA A 115 -12.45 -11.33 -6.06
C ALA A 115 -12.09 -11.51 -4.58
N LEU A 116 -10.85 -11.92 -4.28
CA LEU A 116 -10.35 -12.06 -2.90
C LEU A 116 -10.38 -10.74 -2.14
N LEU A 117 -9.92 -9.64 -2.76
CA LEU A 117 -9.90 -8.31 -2.15
C LEU A 117 -11.31 -7.76 -1.93
N LEU A 118 -12.24 -8.01 -2.86
CA LEU A 118 -13.65 -7.66 -2.70
C LEU A 118 -14.28 -8.44 -1.55
N HIS A 119 -14.00 -9.74 -1.43
CA HIS A 119 -14.46 -10.57 -0.32
C HIS A 119 -13.90 -10.05 1.03
N ALA A 120 -12.59 -9.86 1.13
CA ALA A 120 -11.96 -9.33 2.35
C ALA A 120 -12.56 -7.98 2.78
N ARG A 121 -12.96 -7.14 1.81
CA ARG A 121 -13.61 -5.84 2.03
C ARG A 121 -15.03 -5.96 2.57
N THR A 122 -15.78 -7.02 2.24
CA THR A 122 -17.11 -7.27 2.86
C THR A 122 -16.99 -7.59 4.35
N ILE A 123 -15.88 -8.20 4.76
CA ILE A 123 -15.63 -8.60 6.15
C ILE A 123 -15.05 -7.42 6.94
N ARG A 124 -14.10 -6.68 6.35
CA ARG A 124 -13.38 -5.57 7.01
C ARG A 124 -13.26 -4.34 6.09
N PRO A 125 -14.37 -3.60 5.88
CA PRO A 125 -14.44 -2.52 4.88
C PRO A 125 -13.50 -1.33 5.15
N GLY A 126 -13.17 -1.08 6.42
CA GLY A 126 -12.29 0.03 6.83
C GLY A 126 -10.79 -0.29 6.83
N TRP A 127 -10.37 -1.45 6.31
CA TRP A 127 -8.95 -1.85 6.35
C TRP A 127 -8.14 -1.21 5.23
N PRO A 128 -7.17 -0.30 5.56
CA PRO A 128 -6.41 0.44 4.54
C PRO A 128 -5.62 -0.44 3.58
N GLY A 129 -5.00 -1.51 4.09
CA GLY A 129 -4.17 -2.41 3.28
C GLY A 129 -4.94 -3.07 2.14
N ASN A 130 -6.22 -3.42 2.36
CA ASN A 130 -7.06 -3.98 1.32
C ASN A 130 -7.38 -2.96 0.22
N TRP A 131 -7.66 -1.69 0.59
CA TRP A 131 -7.86 -0.62 -0.38
C TRP A 131 -6.59 -0.36 -1.20
N ALA A 132 -5.42 -0.34 -0.55
CA ALA A 132 -4.13 -0.19 -1.23
C ALA A 132 -3.90 -1.30 -2.25
N ALA A 133 -4.08 -2.56 -1.87
CA ALA A 133 -3.93 -3.71 -2.76
C ALA A 133 -4.93 -3.69 -3.93
N TYR A 134 -6.16 -3.23 -3.68
CA TYR A 134 -7.17 -3.10 -4.73
C TYR A 134 -6.83 -1.98 -5.73
N ILE A 135 -6.33 -0.85 -5.27
CA ILE A 135 -5.83 0.23 -6.13
C ILE A 135 -4.67 -0.28 -6.99
N ASP A 136 -3.74 -1.02 -6.39
CA ASP A 136 -2.59 -1.57 -7.09
C ASP A 136 -2.99 -2.56 -8.19
N ILE A 137 -3.87 -3.52 -7.93
CA ILE A 137 -4.29 -4.48 -8.96
C ILE A 137 -5.06 -3.81 -10.09
N LYS A 138 -5.91 -2.82 -9.81
CA LYS A 138 -6.60 -2.01 -10.84
C LYS A 138 -5.59 -1.26 -11.71
N HIS A 139 -4.57 -0.68 -11.09
CA HIS A 139 -3.49 0.00 -11.80
C HIS A 139 -2.67 -0.96 -12.67
N TYR A 140 -2.23 -2.08 -12.12
CA TYR A 140 -1.39 -3.05 -12.83
C TYR A 140 -2.11 -3.74 -14.01
N THR A 141 -3.44 -3.88 -13.93
CA THR A 141 -4.27 -4.42 -15.01
C THR A 141 -4.66 -3.38 -16.05
N GLY A 142 -4.28 -2.11 -15.87
CA GLY A 142 -4.65 -1.01 -16.76
C GLY A 142 -6.13 -0.63 -16.72
N LYS A 143 -6.88 -1.09 -15.71
CA LYS A 143 -8.32 -0.80 -15.55
C LYS A 143 -8.52 0.57 -14.87
N ALA A 144 -8.27 1.64 -15.63
CA ALA A 144 -8.46 3.03 -15.21
C ALA A 144 -9.91 3.47 -15.42
N ASP A 145 -10.82 2.94 -14.65
CA ASP A 145 -12.26 3.20 -14.68
C ASP A 145 -12.76 4.02 -13.47
N ALA A 146 -14.06 4.27 -13.41
CA ALA A 146 -14.68 4.98 -12.29
C ALA A 146 -14.46 4.28 -10.94
N ASP A 147 -14.33 2.95 -10.95
CA ASP A 147 -14.10 2.16 -9.74
C ASP A 147 -12.70 2.39 -9.17
N LEU A 148 -11.66 2.58 -10.01
CA LEU A 148 -10.35 3.03 -9.55
C LEU A 148 -10.43 4.40 -8.85
N GLY A 149 -11.18 5.35 -9.42
CA GLY A 149 -11.39 6.67 -8.81
C GLY A 149 -12.03 6.55 -7.42
N ASN A 150 -13.09 5.75 -7.31
CA ASN A 150 -13.75 5.46 -6.03
C ASN A 150 -12.83 4.78 -5.03
N ALA A 151 -12.03 3.79 -5.47
CA ALA A 151 -11.07 3.10 -4.62
C ALA A 151 -10.00 4.06 -4.08
N ILE A 152 -9.53 5.02 -4.87
CA ILE A 152 -8.61 6.08 -4.44
C ILE A 152 -9.24 6.94 -3.34
N VAL A 153 -10.50 7.36 -3.52
CA VAL A 153 -11.21 8.19 -2.53
C VAL A 153 -11.39 7.42 -1.22
N GLN A 154 -11.88 6.18 -1.29
CA GLN A 154 -12.10 5.34 -0.10
C GLN A 154 -10.78 4.94 0.58
N GLY A 155 -9.76 4.59 -0.18
CA GLY A 155 -8.44 4.28 0.36
C GLY A 155 -7.86 5.46 1.16
N ALA A 156 -7.95 6.67 0.63
CA ALA A 156 -7.50 7.87 1.34
C ALA A 156 -8.36 8.21 2.56
N HIS A 157 -9.64 7.84 2.57
CA HIS A 157 -10.53 8.01 3.71
C HIS A 157 -10.16 7.08 4.86
N PHE A 158 -9.98 5.78 4.60
CA PHE A 158 -9.70 4.78 5.61
C PHE A 158 -8.22 4.73 6.03
N GLY A 159 -7.29 5.07 5.12
CA GLY A 159 -5.85 5.02 5.35
C GLY A 159 -5.11 6.31 5.02
N PRO A 160 -5.52 7.48 5.56
CA PRO A 160 -4.92 8.77 5.16
C PRO A 160 -3.43 8.88 5.47
N TRP A 161 -2.92 8.11 6.44
CA TRP A 161 -1.53 8.09 6.88
C TRP A 161 -0.86 6.73 6.70
N ASP A 162 -1.59 5.74 6.18
CA ASP A 162 -1.02 4.42 5.92
C ASP A 162 -0.01 4.48 4.75
N PRO A 163 1.25 4.04 4.96
CA PRO A 163 2.28 4.14 3.93
C PRO A 163 1.97 3.36 2.64
N ALA A 164 1.31 2.20 2.75
CA ALA A 164 0.95 1.39 1.58
C ALA A 164 -0.12 2.09 0.75
N THR A 165 -1.15 2.62 1.43
CA THR A 165 -2.22 3.39 0.80
C THR A 165 -1.70 4.66 0.12
N ILE A 166 -0.80 5.41 0.78
CA ILE A 166 -0.17 6.59 0.19
C ILE A 166 0.60 6.22 -1.08
N GLN A 167 1.35 5.11 -1.07
CA GLN A 167 2.11 4.68 -2.23
C GLN A 167 1.19 4.22 -3.38
N ALA A 168 0.20 3.38 -3.09
CA ALA A 168 -0.76 2.90 -4.08
C ALA A 168 -1.52 4.06 -4.76
N ILE A 169 -2.07 5.00 -3.96
CA ILE A 169 -2.77 6.18 -4.48
C ILE A 169 -1.82 7.08 -5.28
N THR A 170 -0.59 7.30 -4.82
CA THR A 170 0.39 8.12 -5.54
C THR A 170 0.71 7.47 -6.88
N GLN A 171 1.00 6.19 -6.92
CA GLN A 171 1.37 5.47 -8.14
C GLN A 171 0.21 5.39 -9.13
N ALA A 172 -0.93 4.87 -8.72
CA ALA A 172 -2.09 4.71 -9.57
C ALA A 172 -2.69 6.05 -10.00
N GLY A 173 -2.78 7.00 -9.06
CA GLY A 173 -3.35 8.32 -9.29
C GLY A 173 -2.54 9.17 -10.27
N THR A 174 -1.22 9.17 -10.16
CA THR A 174 -0.36 9.91 -11.08
C THR A 174 -0.34 9.28 -12.48
N ALA A 175 -0.26 7.96 -12.57
CA ALA A 175 -0.26 7.24 -13.85
C ALA A 175 -1.58 7.39 -14.62
N ASN A 176 -2.70 7.47 -13.90
CA ASN A 176 -4.04 7.53 -14.49
C ASN A 176 -4.68 8.93 -14.38
N TRP A 177 -3.91 9.97 -14.09
CA TRP A 177 -4.40 11.32 -13.79
C TRP A 177 -5.44 11.85 -14.78
N LYS A 178 -5.23 11.63 -16.08
CA LYS A 178 -6.09 12.18 -17.14
C LYS A 178 -7.53 11.69 -17.06
N VAL A 179 -7.74 10.46 -16.62
CA VAL A 179 -9.07 9.80 -16.60
C VAL A 179 -9.74 9.87 -15.22
N LEU A 180 -9.06 10.38 -14.19
CA LEU A 180 -9.63 10.52 -12.85
C LEU A 180 -10.64 11.67 -12.79
N THR A 181 -11.66 11.50 -11.96
CA THR A 181 -12.61 12.56 -11.60
C THR A 181 -11.91 13.71 -10.87
N PRO A 182 -12.48 14.93 -10.87
CA PRO A 182 -11.93 16.06 -10.11
C PRO A 182 -11.75 15.74 -8.61
N GLU A 183 -12.68 15.00 -8.01
CA GLU A 183 -12.58 14.55 -6.61
C GLU A 183 -11.38 13.64 -6.40
N ALA A 184 -11.23 12.58 -7.21
CA ALA A 184 -10.10 11.66 -7.11
C ALA A 184 -8.76 12.39 -7.34
N LYS A 185 -8.68 13.33 -8.29
CA LYS A 185 -7.50 14.19 -8.51
C LYS A 185 -7.13 15.00 -7.26
N ASN A 186 -8.13 15.61 -6.60
CA ASN A 186 -7.90 16.33 -5.36
C ASN A 186 -7.37 15.40 -4.27
N VAL A 187 -7.95 14.20 -4.11
CA VAL A 187 -7.50 13.19 -3.15
C VAL A 187 -6.07 12.75 -3.43
N VAL A 188 -5.71 12.47 -4.67
CA VAL A 188 -4.32 12.14 -5.07
C VAL A 188 -3.37 13.26 -4.68
N SER A 189 -3.71 14.52 -4.98
CA SER A 189 -2.91 15.69 -4.64
C SER A 189 -2.67 15.81 -3.13
N GLN A 190 -3.73 15.65 -2.33
CA GLN A 190 -3.65 15.69 -0.87
C GLN A 190 -2.82 14.53 -0.31
N THR A 191 -2.96 13.34 -0.91
CA THR A 191 -2.21 12.14 -0.50
C THR A 191 -0.71 12.30 -0.79
N ILE A 192 -0.35 12.84 -1.95
CA ILE A 192 1.06 13.14 -2.27
C ILE A 192 1.64 14.14 -1.27
N LYS A 193 0.93 15.23 -0.95
CA LYS A 193 1.38 16.20 0.07
C LYS A 193 1.62 15.52 1.42
N ARG A 194 0.70 14.65 1.87
CA ARG A 194 0.87 13.87 3.11
C ARG A 194 2.07 12.94 3.06
N GLY A 195 2.24 12.20 1.96
CA GLY A 195 3.39 11.31 1.77
C GLY A 195 4.72 12.04 1.79
N LEU A 196 4.80 13.23 1.19
CA LEU A 196 5.98 14.09 1.18
C LEU A 196 6.29 14.69 2.57
N ALA A 197 5.27 14.98 3.36
CA ALA A 197 5.39 15.52 4.73
C ALA A 197 5.46 14.42 5.81
N SER A 198 5.44 13.15 5.43
CA SER A 198 5.39 12.03 6.38
C SER A 198 6.69 11.88 7.18
N PRO A 199 6.61 11.66 8.50
CA PRO A 199 7.76 11.35 9.34
C PRO A 199 8.26 9.90 9.15
N VAL A 200 7.53 9.05 8.43
CA VAL A 200 7.90 7.64 8.20
C VAL A 200 9.17 7.58 7.35
N PRO A 201 10.25 6.93 7.84
CA PRO A 201 11.53 6.87 7.14
C PRO A 201 11.39 6.35 5.70
N GLY A 202 11.93 7.09 4.75
CA GLY A 202 11.93 6.74 3.33
C GLY A 202 10.61 6.96 2.59
N LEU A 203 9.48 7.21 3.26
CA LEU A 203 8.20 7.45 2.59
C LEU A 203 8.22 8.75 1.75
N PRO A 204 8.76 9.89 2.22
CA PRO A 204 8.90 11.08 1.38
C PRO A 204 9.67 10.84 0.09
N MET A 205 10.78 10.10 0.15
CA MET A 205 11.57 9.77 -1.04
C MET A 205 10.81 8.83 -1.99
N ARG A 206 10.10 7.84 -1.47
CA ARG A 206 9.28 6.93 -2.30
C ARG A 206 8.14 7.69 -2.97
N THR A 207 7.44 8.53 -2.22
CA THR A 207 6.38 9.40 -2.75
C THR A 207 6.94 10.30 -3.86
N ALA A 208 8.10 10.94 -3.66
CA ALA A 208 8.74 11.77 -4.67
C ALA A 208 9.05 10.99 -5.96
N LYS A 209 9.61 9.78 -5.84
CA LYS A 209 9.91 8.93 -7.00
C LYS A 209 8.66 8.50 -7.77
N LEU A 210 7.59 8.14 -7.07
CA LEU A 210 6.33 7.76 -7.69
C LEU A 210 5.67 8.95 -8.39
N THR A 211 5.71 10.10 -7.76
CA THR A 211 5.23 11.37 -8.29
C THR A 211 5.98 11.76 -9.58
N GLU A 212 7.30 11.64 -9.60
CA GLU A 212 8.14 11.94 -10.76
C GLU A 212 7.74 11.13 -12.01
N ARG A 213 7.36 9.88 -11.85
CA ARG A 213 6.96 9.00 -12.95
C ARG A 213 5.64 9.41 -13.61
N GLY A 214 4.78 10.10 -12.88
CA GLY A 214 3.43 10.48 -13.34
C GLY A 214 3.29 11.89 -13.90
N VAL A 215 4.37 12.68 -13.98
CA VAL A 215 4.35 14.15 -14.28
C VAL A 215 3.73 14.54 -15.63
N SER A 216 3.59 13.64 -16.57
CA SER A 216 3.12 13.99 -17.93
C SER A 216 1.67 14.51 -18.05
N GLY A 217 0.92 14.63 -16.93
CA GLY A 217 -0.51 15.01 -16.97
C GLY A 217 -0.94 16.05 -15.95
N TRP A 218 -0.02 16.70 -15.22
CA TRP A 218 -0.36 17.53 -14.07
C TRP A 218 -0.86 18.93 -14.43
N THR A 219 -1.78 19.45 -13.62
CA THR A 219 -2.28 20.81 -13.74
C THR A 219 -1.28 21.81 -13.11
N ILE A 220 -1.34 23.08 -13.60
CA ILE A 220 -0.56 24.19 -13.04
C ILE A 220 -0.86 24.36 -11.55
N GLU A 221 -2.11 24.20 -11.13
CA GLU A 221 -2.55 24.33 -9.72
C GLU A 221 -1.87 23.29 -8.80
N PHE A 222 -1.79 22.04 -9.26
CA PHE A 222 -1.11 21.00 -8.49
C PHE A 222 0.39 21.27 -8.38
N THR A 223 1.01 21.73 -9.48
CA THR A 223 2.42 22.13 -9.50
C THR A 223 2.69 23.26 -8.52
N GLN A 224 1.82 24.28 -8.48
CA GLN A 224 1.91 25.39 -7.53
C GLN A 224 1.77 24.93 -6.08
N ALA A 225 0.78 24.08 -5.78
CA ALA A 225 0.56 23.56 -4.45
C ALA A 225 1.73 22.71 -3.95
N LEU A 226 2.34 21.91 -4.83
CA LEU A 226 3.54 21.13 -4.51
C LEU A 226 4.76 22.03 -4.29
N THR A 227 4.89 23.11 -5.06
CA THR A 227 5.95 24.12 -4.89
C THR A 227 5.90 24.76 -3.51
N GLN A 228 4.71 25.03 -2.95
CA GLN A 228 4.58 25.55 -1.59
C GLN A 228 5.13 24.56 -0.54
N THR A 229 4.86 23.26 -0.70
CA THR A 229 5.46 22.23 0.18
C THR A 229 7.00 22.22 0.07
N LEU A 230 7.54 22.42 -1.12
CA LEU A 230 8.99 22.50 -1.36
C LEU A 230 9.64 23.75 -0.79
N VAL A 231 8.88 24.78 -0.44
CA VAL A 231 9.39 26.01 0.19
C VAL A 231 9.56 25.84 1.70
N ASP A 232 8.87 24.86 2.34
CA ASP A 232 8.99 24.57 3.76
C ASP A 232 10.42 24.17 4.13
N GLU A 233 11.01 24.95 5.05
CA GLU A 233 12.44 24.81 5.37
C GLU A 233 12.72 23.58 6.24
N GLU A 234 11.85 23.27 7.18
CA GLU A 234 11.99 22.12 8.06
C GLU A 234 11.84 20.81 7.27
N TRP A 235 10.81 20.74 6.42
CA TRP A 235 10.60 19.60 5.54
C TRP A 235 11.81 19.36 4.61
N ARG A 236 12.34 20.43 4.01
CA ARG A 236 13.53 20.34 3.13
C ARG A 236 14.77 19.82 3.86
N ARG A 237 14.98 20.24 5.11
CA ARG A 237 16.11 19.77 5.93
C ARG A 237 15.99 18.27 6.20
N ALA A 238 14.79 17.82 6.56
CA ALA A 238 14.52 16.42 6.86
C ALA A 238 14.51 15.52 5.61
N ASN A 239 14.16 16.07 4.43
CA ASN A 239 13.90 15.30 3.21
C ASN A 239 14.69 15.80 2.00
N ALA A 240 15.97 16.15 2.18
CA ALA A 240 16.80 16.79 1.15
C ALA A 240 16.81 16.05 -0.20
N GLY A 241 16.86 14.72 -0.19
CA GLY A 241 16.85 13.91 -1.42
C GLY A 241 15.51 13.97 -2.16
N ALA A 242 14.38 13.91 -1.44
CA ALA A 242 13.05 14.05 -2.01
C ALA A 242 12.83 15.46 -2.57
N TYR A 243 13.28 16.47 -1.83
CA TYR A 243 13.23 17.86 -2.25
C TYR A 243 13.95 18.09 -3.57
N ILE A 244 15.21 17.64 -3.68
CA ILE A 244 16.02 17.83 -4.89
C ILE A 244 15.34 17.12 -6.08
N ARG A 245 14.89 15.87 -5.92
CA ARG A 245 14.24 15.11 -6.97
C ARG A 245 12.99 15.79 -7.49
N LEU A 246 12.10 16.22 -6.61
CA LEU A 246 10.86 16.91 -6.97
C LEU A 246 11.14 18.28 -7.63
N THR A 247 12.09 19.04 -7.11
CA THR A 247 12.48 20.32 -7.71
C THR A 247 12.98 20.11 -9.14
N LEU A 248 13.83 19.12 -9.39
CA LEU A 248 14.32 18.80 -10.72
C LEU A 248 13.21 18.36 -11.67
N THR A 249 12.20 17.64 -11.15
CA THR A 249 11.06 17.16 -11.93
C THR A 249 10.10 18.30 -12.29
N LEU A 250 9.83 19.18 -11.34
CA LEU A 250 8.90 20.30 -11.53
C LEU A 250 9.53 21.48 -12.28
N TRP A 251 10.85 21.56 -12.33
CA TRP A 251 11.57 22.69 -12.91
C TRP A 251 11.07 23.16 -14.28
N PRO A 252 10.81 22.27 -15.25
CA PRO A 252 10.30 22.69 -16.56
C PRO A 252 8.91 23.30 -16.54
N LEU A 253 8.15 23.05 -15.46
CA LEU A 253 6.78 23.51 -15.26
C LEU A 253 6.70 24.79 -14.43
N LEU A 254 7.82 25.19 -13.81
CA LEU A 254 7.91 26.39 -12.99
C LEU A 254 8.27 27.59 -13.83
N SER A 255 7.78 28.78 -13.45
CA SER A 255 8.28 30.04 -13.99
C SER A 255 9.78 30.18 -13.64
N THR A 256 10.52 30.93 -14.46
CA THR A 256 11.97 31.16 -14.25
C THR A 256 12.23 31.64 -12.83
N GLN A 257 11.43 32.59 -12.34
CA GLN A 257 11.59 33.18 -11.00
C GLN A 257 11.38 32.12 -9.89
N GLN A 258 10.35 31.27 -9.99
CA GLN A 258 10.08 30.19 -9.03
C GLN A 258 11.21 29.13 -9.06
N GLY A 259 11.64 28.78 -10.27
CA GLY A 259 12.74 27.84 -10.46
C GLY A 259 14.05 28.35 -9.84
N ASP A 260 14.39 29.60 -10.03
CA ASP A 260 15.61 30.22 -9.48
C ASP A 260 15.59 30.28 -7.95
N VAL A 261 14.44 30.62 -7.34
CA VAL A 261 14.27 30.59 -5.87
C VAL A 261 14.51 29.20 -5.31
N LEU A 262 13.94 28.17 -5.94
CA LEU A 262 14.12 26.78 -5.51
C LEU A 262 15.57 26.32 -5.72
N LEU A 263 16.23 26.73 -6.82
CA LEU A 263 17.62 26.41 -7.09
C LEU A 263 18.56 27.00 -6.02
N VAL A 264 18.43 28.26 -5.71
CA VAL A 264 19.24 28.92 -4.67
C VAL A 264 19.07 28.23 -3.32
N LYS A 265 17.83 27.87 -2.97
CA LYS A 265 17.53 27.10 -1.73
C LYS A 265 18.11 25.68 -1.76
N MET A 266 18.12 25.01 -2.91
CA MET A 266 18.74 23.70 -3.09
C MET A 266 20.26 23.75 -2.86
N MET A 267 20.90 24.75 -3.44
CA MET A 267 22.35 24.89 -3.39
C MET A 267 22.89 25.25 -2.01
N SER A 268 22.13 25.98 -1.21
CA SER A 268 22.55 26.38 0.14
C SER A 268 22.64 25.20 1.12
N LYS A 269 22.05 24.03 0.81
CA LYS A 269 21.87 22.91 1.77
C LYS A 269 22.28 21.52 1.26
N SER A 270 22.65 21.38 -0.01
CA SER A 270 23.09 20.11 -0.58
C SER A 270 24.53 20.17 -1.01
N SER A 271 25.27 19.07 -0.84
CA SER A 271 26.57 18.98 -1.48
C SER A 271 26.38 19.05 -3.00
N ALA A 272 27.22 19.83 -3.69
CA ALA A 272 27.16 19.95 -5.14
C ALA A 272 27.20 18.59 -5.85
N ASN A 273 27.89 17.62 -5.27
CA ASN A 273 27.99 16.26 -5.81
C ASN A 273 26.67 15.52 -5.77
N ASN A 274 25.88 15.63 -4.67
CA ASN A 274 24.57 15.00 -4.56
C ASN A 274 23.56 15.60 -5.53
N LEU A 275 23.58 16.93 -5.70
CA LEU A 275 22.74 17.64 -6.67
C LEU A 275 23.03 17.15 -8.09
N LEU A 276 24.32 17.13 -8.49
CA LEU A 276 24.71 16.72 -9.84
C LEU A 276 24.49 15.22 -10.10
N LYS A 277 24.68 14.37 -9.08
CA LYS A 277 24.33 12.94 -9.17
C LYS A 277 22.84 12.76 -9.44
N LEU A 278 21.96 13.41 -8.67
CA LEU A 278 20.51 13.32 -8.86
C LEU A 278 20.07 13.96 -10.19
N ALA A 279 20.71 15.04 -10.62
CA ALA A 279 20.46 15.66 -11.92
C ALA A 279 20.86 14.74 -13.08
N ARG A 280 21.96 14.00 -12.93
CA ARG A 280 22.39 12.98 -13.89
C ARG A 280 21.40 11.81 -13.93
N ASP A 281 21.05 11.26 -12.76
CA ASP A 281 20.12 10.13 -12.63
C ASP A 281 18.71 10.45 -13.17
N SER A 282 18.33 11.73 -13.19
CA SER A 282 17.08 12.22 -13.76
C SER A 282 17.17 12.71 -15.21
N GLY A 283 18.36 12.62 -15.85
CA GLY A 283 18.59 13.08 -17.22
C GLY A 283 18.52 14.60 -17.41
N ARG A 284 18.66 15.39 -16.33
CA ARG A 284 18.43 16.86 -16.34
C ARG A 284 19.69 17.70 -16.19
N LEU A 285 20.86 17.11 -16.33
CA LEU A 285 22.14 17.82 -16.23
C LEU A 285 22.26 18.98 -17.21
N ALA A 286 21.90 18.75 -18.46
CA ALA A 286 21.98 19.80 -19.49
C ALA A 286 21.09 21.01 -19.18
N PHE A 287 20.01 20.82 -18.45
CA PHE A 287 19.11 21.89 -18.05
C PHE A 287 19.61 22.66 -16.81
N ILE A 288 20.25 21.98 -15.89
CA ILE A 288 20.70 22.57 -14.61
C ILE A 288 22.05 23.26 -14.73
N CYS A 289 23.00 22.67 -15.44
CA CYS A 289 24.35 23.18 -15.53
C CYS A 289 24.46 24.66 -15.99
N PRO A 290 23.67 25.14 -16.97
CA PRO A 290 23.70 26.56 -17.37
C PRO A 290 23.20 27.53 -16.29
N ARG A 291 22.41 27.02 -15.33
CA ARG A 291 21.74 27.80 -14.27
C ARG A 291 22.49 27.78 -12.94
N LEU A 292 23.53 26.97 -12.80
CA LEU A 292 24.38 26.95 -11.62
C LEU A 292 25.31 28.18 -11.59
N PRO A 293 25.68 28.67 -10.40
CA PRO A 293 26.68 29.75 -10.30
C PRO A 293 27.96 29.35 -11.01
N ARG A 294 28.54 30.27 -11.75
CA ARG A 294 29.80 30.07 -12.48
C ARG A 294 31.00 30.05 -11.52
N THR A 295 31.05 29.04 -10.65
CA THR A 295 32.23 28.81 -9.82
C THR A 295 33.13 27.76 -10.47
N PRO A 296 34.45 27.81 -10.27
CA PRO A 296 35.37 26.81 -10.83
C PRO A 296 34.96 25.37 -10.51
N ARG A 297 34.37 25.14 -9.33
CA ARG A 297 33.89 23.85 -8.86
C ARG A 297 32.70 23.35 -9.69
N PHE A 298 31.69 24.18 -9.91
CA PHE A 298 30.51 23.80 -10.69
C PHE A 298 30.83 23.64 -12.17
N ASN A 299 31.67 24.53 -12.73
CA ASN A 299 32.12 24.45 -14.12
C ASN A 299 32.84 23.11 -14.40
N LYS A 300 33.75 22.69 -13.50
CA LYS A 300 34.49 21.42 -13.63
C LYS A 300 33.52 20.21 -13.53
N LEU A 301 32.58 20.24 -12.60
CA LEU A 301 31.61 19.15 -12.38
C LEU A 301 30.61 19.04 -13.55
N CYS A 302 30.11 20.18 -14.07
CA CYS A 302 29.23 20.18 -15.22
C CYS A 302 29.95 19.74 -16.51
N ALA A 303 31.19 20.22 -16.73
CA ALA A 303 32.00 19.78 -17.86
C ALA A 303 32.30 18.26 -17.85
N SER A 304 32.56 17.69 -16.67
CA SER A 304 32.73 16.22 -16.51
C SER A 304 31.44 15.41 -16.67
N ALA A 305 30.31 16.01 -16.34
CA ALA A 305 29.03 15.35 -16.33
C ALA A 305 28.30 15.40 -17.68
N LEU A 306 28.64 16.36 -18.54
CA LEU A 306 28.10 16.51 -19.90
C LEU A 306 28.96 15.80 -20.97
N LYS A 307 30.09 15.21 -20.59
CA LYS A 307 30.83 14.34 -21.52
C LYS A 307 30.03 13.03 -21.72
N PRO A 308 29.86 12.61 -23.01
CA PRO A 308 29.14 11.39 -23.36
C PRO A 308 29.80 10.15 -22.77
#